data_f20bc3cbc0c58605079d32a2cd0d59cc
#
_entry.id   f20bc3cbc0c58605079d32a2cd0d59cc
#
_cell.length_a   1.000
_cell.length_b   1.000
_cell.length_c   1.000
_cell.angle_alpha   90.00
_cell.angle_beta   90.00
_cell.angle_gamma   90.00
#
_symmetry.space_group_name_H-M   'P 1'
#
loop_
_entity.id
_entity.type
_entity.pdbx_description
1 polymer ?
#
loop_
_entity_poly.entity_id
_entity_poly.type
_entity_poly.pdbx_seq_one_letter_code
_entity_poly.pdbx_strand_id
1 'polypeptide(L)'
;MMRSKSLLVVFASATAAVSFSATAALFSLLSMPLATPVRAQADIPDLVCPSTGGRSPTRRPSVSDEEVMPFELDALGDLRELPPDMDPAVLEAFRPGVAGVRGPGVRRLAVWGDSHIASGAFGDELQRLLGLGGIETSNSFIPPYMARRGVHVPVRAFCVGSAWSLSMAYVSRTEVDTGPALAEMRSRDGSDSYLWLDLRARSREPEVLRLRMLYRPLAGEAEIAVSINGGEEGSYYLEPSSEHDDAVPKELYFEDGDLLSTVKIRIVSGEVALQGFFVDKVTEPSLVVDVLGIPGATVNGWAVADPQHLSAAFLERQYDAVILEFGTNEAVGDFDAERYAAMLDRALMNMRRVFPEAACVLVGPPDRGVVMRRKRGSRQLPSVDQLLRYPRVHQRINEIQAEVGATFGCSAWDWQQAMGGPGAAYAWSRTSSPLMGGDLIHLTPAGYRRSAALLARHLGWAP
;
A
#
# COMPACT_ATOMS: atom_id res chain seq x y z
N MET A 1 57.06 -33.91 15.22
CA MET A 1 57.30 -34.71 16.46
C MET A 1 56.36 -34.17 17.54
N MET A 2 55.63 -35.06 18.25
CA MET A 2 54.69 -34.91 19.39
C MET A 2 53.27 -34.53 18.98
N ARG A 3 52.45 -35.51 18.80
CA ARG A 3 51.69 -36.48 19.63
C ARG A 3 50.35 -35.87 20.13
N SER A 4 49.36 -36.41 19.46
CA SER A 4 47.93 -36.55 19.80
C SER A 4 47.65 -36.87 21.28
N LYS A 5 46.55 -36.33 21.83
CA LYS A 5 45.75 -36.98 22.88
C LYS A 5 44.26 -36.77 22.61
N SER A 6 43.64 -37.86 22.21
CA SER A 6 42.19 -38.03 22.16
C SER A 6 41.67 -38.21 23.58
N LEU A 7 40.54 -37.56 23.92
CA LEU A 7 39.78 -37.84 25.14
C LEU A 7 38.42 -38.45 24.75
N LEU A 8 38.30 -39.73 25.12
CA LEU A 8 37.11 -40.56 24.96
C LEU A 8 36.21 -40.33 26.18
N VAL A 9 34.96 -39.90 26.00
CA VAL A 9 33.94 -39.83 27.07
C VAL A 9 32.94 -40.96 26.83
N VAL A 10 32.89 -41.86 27.77
CA VAL A 10 32.00 -43.04 27.83
C VAL A 10 30.64 -42.62 28.41
N PHE A 11 29.55 -42.88 27.69
CA PHE A 11 28.19 -42.79 28.23
C PHE A 11 27.83 -44.07 28.98
N ALA A 12 27.47 -43.92 30.25
CA ALA A 12 26.90 -44.98 31.05
C ALA A 12 25.37 -44.84 31.03
N SER A 13 24.72 -45.87 30.52
CA SER A 13 23.23 -46.04 30.57
C SER A 13 22.80 -46.54 31.94
N ALA A 14 21.88 -45.85 32.60
CA ALA A 14 21.19 -46.36 33.78
C ALA A 14 19.70 -46.50 33.44
N THR A 15 19.26 -47.70 33.29
CA THR A 15 17.86 -48.14 33.23
C THR A 15 17.31 -48.18 34.65
N ALA A 16 16.31 -47.38 34.97
CA ALA A 16 15.48 -47.52 36.18
C ALA A 16 14.05 -47.87 35.78
N ALA A 17 13.70 -49.12 36.16
CA ALA A 17 12.32 -49.58 36.09
C ALA A 17 11.54 -49.00 37.27
N VAL A 18 10.39 -48.39 37.00
CA VAL A 18 9.42 -47.98 38.04
C VAL A 18 8.09 -48.65 37.78
N SER A 19 7.69 -49.37 38.80
CA SER A 19 6.47 -50.16 38.92
C SER A 19 5.20 -49.31 38.89
N PHE A 20 4.19 -49.79 38.18
CA PHE A 20 2.81 -49.30 38.26
C PHE A 20 2.12 -49.75 39.54
N SER A 21 1.64 -48.81 40.33
CA SER A 21 0.59 -49.05 41.33
C SER A 21 -0.65 -48.23 40.92
N ALA A 22 -1.69 -48.94 40.61
CA ALA A 22 -3.00 -48.37 40.36
C ALA A 22 -3.63 -47.90 41.66
N THR A 23 -3.95 -46.64 41.76
CA THR A 23 -4.93 -46.09 42.70
C THR A 23 -5.89 -45.20 41.95
N ALA A 24 -7.10 -45.69 41.78
CA ALA A 24 -8.23 -44.93 41.30
C ALA A 24 -8.58 -43.85 42.30
N ALA A 25 -8.57 -42.60 41.88
CA ALA A 25 -9.18 -41.50 42.61
C ALA A 25 -10.10 -40.74 41.68
N LEU A 26 -11.39 -40.86 41.92
CA LEU A 26 -12.42 -39.91 41.54
C LEU A 26 -12.03 -38.55 42.06
N PHE A 27 -11.74 -37.60 41.15
CA PHE A 27 -11.91 -36.14 41.31
C PHE A 27 -11.45 -35.46 40.02
N SER A 28 -12.33 -35.37 39.04
CA SER A 28 -12.14 -34.49 37.88
C SER A 28 -13.46 -34.12 37.24
N LEU A 29 -14.30 -33.50 38.01
CA LEU A 29 -15.42 -32.71 37.54
C LEU A 29 -15.32 -31.36 38.29
N LEU A 30 -14.94 -30.30 37.57
CA LEU A 30 -15.03 -28.87 37.87
C LEU A 30 -13.72 -28.14 37.58
N SER A 31 -13.44 -27.93 36.31
CA SER A 31 -12.82 -26.72 35.82
C SER A 31 -13.06 -26.61 34.32
N MET A 32 -14.35 -26.46 33.94
CA MET A 32 -14.63 -25.71 32.72
C MET A 32 -14.11 -24.31 32.99
N PRO A 33 -13.25 -23.74 32.12
CA PRO A 33 -13.02 -22.30 32.19
C PRO A 33 -14.38 -21.67 31.99
N LEU A 34 -14.82 -20.91 32.99
CA LEU A 34 -15.93 -19.98 32.87
C LEU A 34 -15.57 -19.11 31.66
N ALA A 35 -16.28 -19.32 30.55
CA ALA A 35 -16.27 -18.41 29.45
C ALA A 35 -16.57 -17.04 30.05
N THR A 36 -15.59 -16.18 30.15
CA THR A 36 -15.80 -14.77 30.48
C THR A 36 -16.91 -14.30 29.55
N PRO A 37 -18.02 -13.75 30.07
CA PRO A 37 -19.07 -13.25 29.21
C PRO A 37 -18.41 -12.23 28.29
N VAL A 38 -18.43 -12.50 26.99
CA VAL A 38 -18.15 -11.48 25.97
C VAL A 38 -19.08 -10.32 26.35
N ARG A 39 -18.50 -9.27 26.87
CA ARG A 39 -19.24 -8.04 27.25
C ARG A 39 -19.97 -7.66 25.99
N ALA A 40 -21.30 -7.61 26.01
CA ALA A 40 -22.09 -7.13 24.88
C ALA A 40 -21.50 -5.77 24.50
N GLN A 41 -20.84 -5.73 23.34
CA GLN A 41 -20.12 -4.55 22.89
C GLN A 41 -21.20 -3.48 22.75
N ALA A 42 -21.15 -2.46 23.59
CA ALA A 42 -22.08 -1.33 23.56
C ALA A 42 -22.12 -0.83 22.12
N ASP A 43 -23.31 -0.48 21.62
CA ASP A 43 -23.50 -0.02 20.24
C ASP A 43 -22.68 1.28 20.05
N ILE A 44 -21.41 1.12 19.61
CA ILE A 44 -20.47 2.22 19.48
C ILE A 44 -20.96 3.12 18.34
N PRO A 45 -21.29 4.38 18.61
CA PRO A 45 -21.85 5.27 17.60
C PRO A 45 -20.88 5.48 16.44
N ASP A 46 -21.42 5.82 15.27
CA ASP A 46 -20.62 6.19 14.12
C ASP A 46 -19.75 7.41 14.44
N LEU A 47 -18.57 7.42 13.86
CA LEU A 47 -17.61 8.50 14.03
C LEU A 47 -18.17 9.81 13.48
N VAL A 48 -18.28 10.82 14.32
CA VAL A 48 -18.70 12.17 13.95
C VAL A 48 -17.53 13.10 14.14
N CYS A 49 -17.02 13.66 13.03
CA CYS A 49 -15.89 14.59 13.10
C CYS A 49 -16.28 15.90 13.79
N PRO A 50 -15.35 16.50 14.55
CA PRO A 50 -15.55 17.84 15.10
C PRO A 50 -15.91 18.82 13.97
N SER A 51 -16.87 19.69 14.22
CA SER A 51 -17.26 20.75 13.29
C SER A 51 -16.18 21.86 13.33
N THR A 52 -15.02 21.59 12.78
CA THR A 52 -14.11 22.66 12.40
C THR A 52 -14.69 23.30 11.16
N GLY A 53 -14.78 24.62 11.07
CA GLY A 53 -15.37 25.38 9.93
C GLY A 53 -14.68 25.14 8.56
N GLY A 54 -14.17 23.96 8.35
CA GLY A 54 -13.55 23.38 7.18
C GLY A 54 -14.53 22.54 6.41
N ARG A 55 -14.67 22.84 5.17
CA ARG A 55 -15.52 22.29 4.12
C ARG A 55 -15.81 20.80 4.30
N SER A 56 -17.12 20.48 4.44
CA SER A 56 -17.71 19.17 4.14
C SER A 56 -17.08 18.58 2.87
N PRO A 57 -16.89 17.25 2.77
CA PRO A 57 -16.38 16.65 1.55
C PRO A 57 -17.30 17.07 0.39
N THR A 58 -16.82 17.98 -0.43
CA THR A 58 -17.57 18.52 -1.55
C THR A 58 -17.89 17.37 -2.49
N ARG A 59 -19.22 17.19 -2.70
CA ARG A 59 -19.79 16.49 -3.83
C ARG A 59 -18.89 16.67 -5.05
N ARG A 60 -18.56 15.58 -5.75
CA ARG A 60 -17.83 15.63 -7.02
C ARG A 60 -18.34 16.81 -7.85
N PRO A 61 -17.49 17.69 -8.38
CA PRO A 61 -17.94 18.63 -9.40
C PRO A 61 -18.48 17.79 -10.54
N SER A 62 -19.71 18.05 -10.95
CA SER A 62 -20.24 17.57 -12.21
C SER A 62 -19.24 18.01 -13.28
N VAL A 63 -18.70 17.06 -14.03
CA VAL A 63 -17.93 17.35 -15.24
C VAL A 63 -18.91 18.14 -16.12
N SER A 64 -18.60 19.42 -16.37
CA SER A 64 -19.32 20.21 -17.37
C SER A 64 -19.16 19.48 -18.71
N ASP A 65 -20.21 19.43 -19.50
CA ASP A 65 -20.26 18.91 -20.87
C ASP A 65 -19.28 19.71 -21.77
N GLU A 66 -17.98 19.52 -21.59
CA GLU A 66 -16.97 19.99 -22.52
C GLU A 66 -16.83 18.95 -23.63
N GLU A 67 -17.21 19.36 -24.83
CA GLU A 67 -17.20 18.57 -26.04
C GLU A 67 -15.78 18.05 -26.33
N VAL A 68 -15.53 16.75 -26.06
CA VAL A 68 -14.28 16.08 -26.41
C VAL A 68 -14.23 15.94 -27.92
N MET A 69 -13.22 16.50 -28.57
CA MET A 69 -13.04 16.46 -30.01
C MET A 69 -13.04 15.02 -30.54
N PRO A 70 -13.80 14.71 -31.61
CA PRO A 70 -13.75 13.40 -32.24
C PRO A 70 -12.38 13.20 -32.92
N PHE A 71 -11.72 12.10 -32.57
CA PHE A 71 -10.53 11.60 -33.23
C PHE A 71 -10.93 10.42 -34.12
N GLU A 72 -10.46 10.40 -35.38
CA GLU A 72 -10.70 9.28 -36.28
C GLU A 72 -9.77 8.11 -35.92
N LEU A 73 -10.35 7.02 -35.41
CA LEU A 73 -9.67 5.83 -34.92
C LEU A 73 -8.93 5.03 -36.01
N ASP A 74 -9.30 5.21 -37.29
CA ASP A 74 -8.72 4.49 -38.42
C ASP A 74 -7.21 4.72 -38.65
N ALA A 75 -6.66 5.76 -37.97
CA ALA A 75 -5.23 6.07 -38.02
C ALA A 75 -4.36 5.24 -37.05
N LEU A 76 -4.96 4.50 -36.10
CA LEU A 76 -4.23 3.83 -35.02
C LEU A 76 -4.04 2.31 -35.20
N GLY A 77 -4.61 1.70 -36.26
CA GLY A 77 -4.47 0.28 -36.53
C GLY A 77 -5.21 -0.69 -35.60
N ASP A 78 -5.23 -1.96 -35.97
CA ASP A 78 -5.92 -3.04 -35.28
C ASP A 78 -5.28 -3.34 -33.91
N LEU A 79 -6.05 -3.29 -32.85
CA LEU A 79 -5.62 -3.58 -31.47
C LEU A 79 -5.55 -5.11 -31.27
N ARG A 80 -4.37 -5.70 -31.42
CA ARG A 80 -4.16 -7.14 -31.23
C ARG A 80 -3.65 -7.48 -29.85
N GLU A 81 -4.10 -8.63 -29.32
CA GLU A 81 -3.60 -9.23 -28.09
C GLU A 81 -2.10 -9.58 -28.22
N LEU A 82 -1.31 -9.20 -27.22
CA LEU A 82 0.12 -9.51 -27.17
C LEU A 82 0.38 -10.78 -26.36
N PRO A 83 1.37 -11.60 -26.77
CA PRO A 83 1.78 -12.77 -26.01
C PRO A 83 2.51 -12.38 -24.71
N PRO A 84 2.40 -13.18 -23.65
CA PRO A 84 3.09 -12.92 -22.38
C PRO A 84 4.54 -13.44 -22.45
N ASP A 85 5.52 -12.54 -22.38
CA ASP A 85 6.92 -12.89 -22.09
C ASP A 85 7.22 -12.55 -20.63
N MET A 86 6.87 -13.46 -19.72
CA MET A 86 7.19 -13.32 -18.29
C MET A 86 8.07 -14.46 -17.80
N ASP A 87 8.99 -14.11 -16.89
CA ASP A 87 9.79 -15.10 -16.17
C ASP A 87 8.87 -16.02 -15.34
N PRO A 88 8.83 -17.33 -15.63
CA PRO A 88 8.02 -18.30 -14.90
C PRO A 88 8.29 -18.33 -13.38
N ALA A 89 9.49 -17.94 -12.93
CA ALA A 89 9.86 -17.93 -11.52
C ALA A 89 9.06 -16.89 -10.71
N VAL A 90 8.69 -15.75 -11.33
CA VAL A 90 7.85 -14.73 -10.68
C VAL A 90 6.40 -15.21 -10.54
N LEU A 91 5.92 -15.94 -11.55
CA LEU A 91 4.57 -16.56 -11.54
C LEU A 91 4.45 -17.62 -10.46
N GLU A 92 5.47 -18.45 -10.27
CA GLU A 92 5.48 -19.53 -9.29
C GLU A 92 5.59 -18.99 -7.85
N ALA A 93 6.37 -17.94 -7.62
CA ALA A 93 6.58 -17.38 -6.28
C ALA A 93 5.30 -16.81 -5.65
N PHE A 94 4.30 -16.42 -6.47
CA PHE A 94 3.08 -15.75 -5.98
C PHE A 94 1.77 -16.37 -6.50
N ARG A 95 1.75 -17.63 -6.88
CA ARG A 95 0.49 -18.33 -7.22
C ARG A 95 -0.36 -18.54 -5.97
N PRO A 96 -1.52 -17.89 -5.80
CA PRO A 96 -2.47 -18.25 -4.75
C PRO A 96 -2.93 -19.68 -4.97
N GLY A 97 -2.72 -20.55 -4.01
CA GLY A 97 -3.23 -21.94 -4.06
C GLY A 97 -2.23 -23.00 -4.53
N VAL A 98 -1.00 -22.68 -4.89
CA VAL A 98 0.06 -23.69 -5.00
C VAL A 98 0.57 -24.01 -3.59
N ALA A 99 -0.13 -24.95 -2.94
CA ALA A 99 0.35 -25.56 -1.70
C ALA A 99 1.68 -26.26 -2.00
N GLY A 100 2.78 -25.77 -1.47
CA GLY A 100 4.02 -26.52 -1.47
C GLY A 100 5.34 -25.77 -1.56
N VAL A 101 5.37 -24.48 -1.89
CA VAL A 101 6.66 -23.79 -2.14
C VAL A 101 7.18 -22.98 -0.98
N ARG A 102 6.34 -22.53 -0.04
CA ARG A 102 6.79 -21.96 1.25
C ARG A 102 5.85 -22.42 2.34
N GLY A 103 6.37 -22.63 3.55
CA GLY A 103 5.66 -23.16 4.70
C GLY A 103 4.40 -22.37 5.08
N PRO A 104 3.64 -22.84 6.09
CA PRO A 104 2.41 -22.18 6.56
C PRO A 104 2.75 -20.77 7.04
N GLY A 105 2.14 -19.76 6.43
CA GLY A 105 2.31 -18.34 6.81
C GLY A 105 1.44 -17.43 5.98
N VAL A 106 1.20 -16.24 6.51
CA VAL A 106 0.49 -15.16 5.81
C VAL A 106 1.35 -14.68 4.66
N ARG A 107 0.79 -14.66 3.46
CA ARG A 107 1.44 -14.04 2.31
C ARG A 107 1.16 -12.54 2.29
N ARG A 108 2.12 -11.77 1.83
CA ARG A 108 2.04 -10.31 1.83
C ARG A 108 2.41 -9.73 0.47
N LEU A 109 1.52 -8.93 -0.10
CA LEU A 109 1.72 -8.17 -1.32
C LEU A 109 1.58 -6.68 -0.99
N ALA A 110 2.52 -5.87 -1.47
CA ALA A 110 2.37 -4.43 -1.45
C ALA A 110 2.36 -3.82 -2.86
N VAL A 111 1.53 -2.81 -3.04
CA VAL A 111 1.40 -2.05 -4.29
C VAL A 111 1.65 -0.59 -4.00
N TRP A 112 2.82 -0.08 -4.38
CA TRP A 112 3.10 1.35 -4.38
C TRP A 112 2.79 1.95 -5.74
N GLY A 113 2.29 3.17 -5.75
CA GLY A 113 2.03 3.86 -7.01
C GLY A 113 1.57 5.29 -6.86
N ASP A 114 1.14 5.85 -7.97
CA ASP A 114 0.68 7.21 -8.06
C ASP A 114 -0.86 7.34 -7.90
N SER A 115 -1.49 8.28 -8.60
CA SER A 115 -2.94 8.50 -8.55
C SER A 115 -3.75 7.32 -9.11
N HIS A 116 -3.16 6.50 -9.95
CA HIS A 116 -3.81 5.33 -10.51
C HIS A 116 -4.03 4.25 -9.45
N ILE A 117 -3.09 4.11 -8.52
CA ILE A 117 -3.20 3.20 -7.38
C ILE A 117 -3.98 3.84 -6.23
N ALA A 118 -3.74 5.14 -5.97
CA ALA A 118 -4.37 5.87 -4.85
C ALA A 118 -5.90 5.84 -4.88
N SER A 119 -6.51 5.75 -6.04
CA SER A 119 -7.97 5.70 -6.20
C SER A 119 -8.64 4.47 -5.55
N GLY A 120 -7.86 3.44 -5.24
CA GLY A 120 -8.29 2.18 -4.64
C GLY A 120 -8.92 1.18 -5.61
N ALA A 121 -9.54 1.64 -6.71
CA ALA A 121 -10.31 0.76 -7.59
C ALA A 121 -9.46 -0.34 -8.26
N PHE A 122 -8.18 -0.07 -8.54
CA PHE A 122 -7.23 -1.05 -9.05
C PHE A 122 -6.86 -2.07 -7.97
N GLY A 123 -6.49 -1.60 -6.79
CA GLY A 123 -6.10 -2.44 -5.66
C GLY A 123 -7.25 -3.30 -5.13
N ASP A 124 -8.45 -2.73 -5.00
CA ASP A 124 -9.66 -3.47 -4.58
C ASP A 124 -9.98 -4.63 -5.54
N GLU A 125 -9.86 -4.40 -6.86
CA GLU A 125 -10.10 -5.46 -7.84
C GLU A 125 -8.99 -6.51 -7.82
N LEU A 126 -7.72 -6.09 -7.69
CA LEU A 126 -6.61 -7.03 -7.55
C LEU A 126 -6.81 -7.93 -6.32
N GLN A 127 -7.14 -7.33 -5.18
CA GLN A 127 -7.45 -8.06 -3.94
C GLN A 127 -8.63 -9.02 -4.12
N ARG A 128 -9.69 -8.59 -4.79
CA ARG A 128 -10.85 -9.45 -5.10
C ARG A 128 -10.48 -10.64 -5.97
N LEU A 129 -9.64 -10.44 -7.01
CA LEU A 129 -9.20 -11.51 -7.90
C LEU A 129 -8.31 -12.51 -7.19
N LEU A 130 -7.40 -12.03 -6.34
CA LEU A 130 -6.54 -12.86 -5.50
C LEU A 130 -7.33 -13.64 -4.43
N GLY A 131 -8.47 -13.11 -3.98
CA GLY A 131 -9.39 -13.78 -3.06
C GLY A 131 -10.30 -14.82 -3.70
N LEU A 132 -10.27 -14.99 -5.04
CA LEU A 132 -11.04 -16.03 -5.71
C LEU A 132 -10.58 -17.42 -5.24
N GLY A 133 -11.54 -18.34 -5.08
CA GLY A 133 -11.26 -19.67 -4.54
C GLY A 133 -11.31 -19.76 -3.01
N GLY A 134 -11.80 -18.71 -2.32
CA GLY A 134 -12.02 -18.73 -0.87
C GLY A 134 -10.79 -18.31 -0.06
N ILE A 135 -9.81 -17.67 -0.70
CA ILE A 135 -8.65 -17.09 0.00
C ILE A 135 -9.10 -15.82 0.73
N GLU A 136 -8.94 -15.79 2.05
CA GLU A 136 -9.23 -14.61 2.84
C GLU A 136 -8.15 -13.55 2.61
N THR A 137 -8.58 -12.37 2.18
CA THR A 137 -7.69 -11.25 1.88
C THR A 137 -7.97 -10.06 2.78
N SER A 138 -6.94 -9.33 3.19
CA SER A 138 -7.07 -8.14 4.01
C SER A 138 -5.94 -7.13 3.74
N ASN A 139 -6.13 -5.89 4.22
CA ASN A 139 -5.09 -4.89 4.34
C ASN A 139 -4.51 -4.94 5.76
N SER A 140 -3.23 -4.62 5.91
CA SER A 140 -2.56 -4.56 7.22
C SER A 140 -2.00 -3.17 7.56
N PHE A 141 -2.07 -2.22 6.63
CA PHE A 141 -1.47 -0.90 6.84
C PHE A 141 -2.42 0.24 6.48
N ILE A 142 -2.49 1.25 7.36
CA ILE A 142 -3.22 2.51 7.15
C ILE A 142 -2.19 3.63 6.93
N PRO A 143 -2.14 4.24 5.74
CA PRO A 143 -1.15 5.27 5.43
C PRO A 143 -1.43 6.60 6.15
N PRO A 144 -0.41 7.43 6.42
CA PRO A 144 -0.59 8.69 7.14
C PRO A 144 -1.34 9.75 6.34
N TYR A 145 -1.36 9.65 5.01
CA TYR A 145 -1.96 10.64 4.11
C TYR A 145 -3.46 10.41 3.84
N MET A 146 -4.17 9.80 4.77
CA MET A 146 -5.59 9.43 4.61
C MET A 146 -6.51 10.60 4.25
N ALA A 147 -6.23 11.81 4.73
CA ALA A 147 -7.01 13.01 4.40
C ALA A 147 -6.68 13.61 3.02
N ARG A 148 -5.71 13.06 2.29
CA ARG A 148 -5.36 13.56 0.96
C ARG A 148 -6.48 13.23 -0.03
N ARG A 149 -6.88 14.23 -0.79
CA ARG A 149 -7.94 14.07 -1.81
C ARG A 149 -7.52 13.04 -2.87
N GLY A 150 -8.42 12.12 -3.19
CA GLY A 150 -8.21 11.09 -4.21
C GLY A 150 -7.53 9.82 -3.68
N VAL A 151 -7.29 9.74 -2.37
CA VAL A 151 -6.77 8.54 -1.71
C VAL A 151 -7.93 7.72 -1.14
N HIS A 152 -7.93 6.44 -1.43
CA HIS A 152 -8.76 5.44 -0.75
C HIS A 152 -7.93 4.82 0.39
N VAL A 153 -8.50 4.71 1.58
CA VAL A 153 -7.85 4.11 2.76
C VAL A 153 -8.65 2.93 3.28
N PRO A 154 -8.00 1.92 3.84
CA PRO A 154 -8.65 0.68 4.29
C PRO A 154 -9.28 0.84 5.70
N VAL A 155 -10.01 1.93 5.93
CA VAL A 155 -10.77 2.16 7.16
C VAL A 155 -12.19 2.57 6.83
N ARG A 156 -13.12 2.30 7.72
CA ARG A 156 -14.54 2.62 7.52
C ARG A 156 -14.79 4.12 7.48
N ALA A 157 -14.18 4.86 8.42
CA ALA A 157 -14.24 6.32 8.50
C ALA A 157 -13.03 6.87 9.24
N PHE A 158 -12.72 8.12 9.01
CA PHE A 158 -11.66 8.83 9.72
C PHE A 158 -11.96 10.33 9.84
N CYS A 159 -11.35 10.97 10.84
CA CYS A 159 -11.32 12.41 10.99
C CYS A 159 -9.89 12.86 11.22
N VAL A 160 -9.45 13.87 10.50
CA VAL A 160 -8.09 14.43 10.62
C VAL A 160 -8.21 15.94 10.85
N GLY A 161 -7.58 16.44 11.91
CA GLY A 161 -7.52 17.86 12.20
C GLY A 161 -6.71 18.66 11.20
N SER A 162 -6.90 19.97 11.18
CA SER A 162 -6.25 20.87 10.21
C SER A 162 -4.79 21.18 10.54
N ALA A 163 -4.34 20.86 11.75
CA ALA A 163 -2.98 21.17 12.23
C ALA A 163 -1.92 20.16 11.80
N TRP A 164 -2.28 19.19 10.95
CA TRP A 164 -1.33 18.27 10.38
C TRP A 164 -0.76 18.77 9.04
N SER A 165 0.53 18.54 8.83
CA SER A 165 1.23 18.76 7.56
C SER A 165 1.75 17.45 7.01
N LEU A 166 1.65 17.26 5.69
CA LEU A 166 2.08 16.04 5.01
C LEU A 166 3.37 16.29 4.24
N SER A 167 4.39 15.48 4.52
CA SER A 167 5.63 15.38 3.77
C SER A 167 5.64 14.09 2.97
N MET A 168 6.04 14.16 1.70
CA MET A 168 6.08 13.02 0.78
C MET A 168 7.48 12.87 0.22
N ALA A 169 8.04 11.68 0.26
CA ALA A 169 9.42 11.42 -0.17
C ALA A 169 9.66 11.84 -1.63
N TYR A 170 8.70 11.58 -2.53
CA TYR A 170 8.90 11.84 -3.95
C TYR A 170 9.16 13.31 -4.33
N VAL A 171 8.84 14.29 -3.45
CA VAL A 171 9.16 15.71 -3.67
C VAL A 171 10.53 16.10 -3.11
N SER A 172 11.18 15.23 -2.33
CA SER A 172 12.50 15.50 -1.78
C SER A 172 13.59 15.40 -2.85
N ARG A 173 14.67 16.14 -2.61
CA ARG A 173 15.88 16.09 -3.44
C ARG A 173 17.04 15.36 -2.75
N THR A 174 16.88 15.06 -1.48
CA THR A 174 17.86 14.38 -0.63
C THR A 174 17.21 13.18 0.01
N GLU A 175 18.01 12.26 0.53
CA GLU A 175 17.57 11.14 1.33
C GLU A 175 16.69 11.59 2.51
N VAL A 176 15.65 10.83 2.82
CA VAL A 176 14.67 11.14 3.86
C VAL A 176 14.24 9.88 4.62
N ASP A 177 14.13 10.03 5.93
CA ASP A 177 13.49 9.06 6.81
C ASP A 177 11.98 9.13 6.61
N THR A 178 11.45 8.16 5.93
CA THR A 178 10.02 8.12 5.58
C THR A 178 9.42 6.77 5.96
N GLY A 179 8.12 6.76 6.30
CA GLY A 179 7.42 5.54 6.64
C GLY A 179 7.10 4.65 5.43
N PRO A 180 6.47 3.49 5.69
CA PRO A 180 6.11 2.48 4.69
C PRO A 180 5.38 3.01 3.46
N ALA A 181 4.58 4.06 3.63
CA ALA A 181 3.84 4.69 2.54
C ALA A 181 4.63 5.79 1.81
N LEU A 182 5.94 5.90 2.01
CA LEU A 182 6.82 6.94 1.45
C LEU A 182 6.33 8.36 1.77
N ALA A 183 5.72 8.50 2.94
CA ALA A 183 5.17 9.75 3.46
C ALA A 183 5.20 9.78 4.99
N GLU A 184 5.20 10.99 5.54
CA GLU A 184 5.13 11.26 6.96
C GLU A 184 4.16 12.42 7.20
N MET A 185 3.33 12.32 8.24
CA MET A 185 2.42 13.37 8.64
C MET A 185 2.90 13.97 9.97
N ARG A 186 3.18 15.28 9.98
CA ARG A 186 3.64 16.00 11.17
C ARG A 186 2.53 16.81 11.79
N SER A 187 2.37 16.67 13.11
CA SER A 187 1.50 17.54 13.88
C SER A 187 2.13 18.94 14.01
N ARG A 188 1.28 19.93 14.23
CA ARG A 188 1.67 21.27 14.69
C ARG A 188 1.04 21.47 16.06
N ASP A 189 1.63 22.34 16.86
CA ASP A 189 1.03 22.73 18.13
C ASP A 189 -0.37 23.32 17.91
N GLY A 190 -1.34 22.85 18.70
CA GLY A 190 -2.70 23.38 18.67
C GLY A 190 -3.81 22.36 18.81
N SER A 191 -5.00 22.84 19.12
CA SER A 191 -6.21 22.03 19.42
C SER A 191 -6.72 21.21 18.23
N ASP A 192 -6.29 21.51 16.99
CA ASP A 192 -6.71 20.82 15.77
C ASP A 192 -5.78 19.66 15.39
N SER A 193 -4.84 19.28 16.27
CA SER A 193 -3.96 18.12 16.07
C SER A 193 -4.62 16.84 16.58
N TYR A 194 -5.66 16.39 15.89
CA TYR A 194 -6.33 15.14 16.21
C TYR A 194 -6.42 14.21 15.00
N LEU A 195 -6.51 12.90 15.27
CA LEU A 195 -6.71 11.84 14.30
C LEU A 195 -7.66 10.80 14.90
N TRP A 196 -8.81 10.59 14.27
CA TRP A 196 -9.79 9.61 14.72
C TRP A 196 -10.02 8.57 13.65
N LEU A 197 -10.07 7.31 14.03
CA LEU A 197 -10.24 6.16 13.13
C LEU A 197 -11.45 5.32 13.56
N ASP A 198 -12.28 4.93 12.60
CA ASP A 198 -13.27 3.86 12.72
C ASP A 198 -12.72 2.63 12.01
N LEU A 199 -12.29 1.64 12.79
CA LEU A 199 -11.57 0.44 12.35
C LEU A 199 -12.51 -0.73 12.06
N ARG A 200 -13.83 -0.55 12.29
CA ARG A 200 -14.81 -1.61 12.03
C ARG A 200 -14.86 -1.99 10.55
N ALA A 201 -15.20 -3.24 10.27
CA ALA A 201 -15.51 -3.68 8.92
C ALA A 201 -16.67 -2.87 8.30
N ARG A 202 -16.92 -2.99 7.01
CA ARG A 202 -18.09 -2.39 6.34
C ARG A 202 -19.42 -2.88 6.91
N SER A 203 -19.44 -4.11 7.45
CA SER A 203 -20.57 -4.70 8.20
C SER A 203 -20.82 -4.06 9.56
N ARG A 204 -19.95 -3.17 10.04
CA ARG A 204 -19.87 -2.57 11.38
C ARG A 204 -19.34 -3.50 12.46
N GLU A 205 -18.99 -4.73 12.13
CA GLU A 205 -18.38 -5.65 13.07
C GLU A 205 -16.94 -5.24 13.36
N PRO A 206 -16.49 -5.28 14.63
CA PRO A 206 -15.10 -5.07 14.98
C PRO A 206 -14.28 -6.31 14.61
N GLU A 207 -13.13 -6.09 14.00
CA GLU A 207 -12.24 -7.17 13.57
C GLU A 207 -10.77 -6.91 13.94
N VAL A 208 -10.47 -5.74 14.50
CA VAL A 208 -9.11 -5.33 14.84
C VAL A 208 -8.81 -5.67 16.28
N LEU A 209 -7.75 -6.45 16.48
CA LEU A 209 -7.25 -6.82 17.81
C LEU A 209 -6.33 -5.74 18.38
N ARG A 210 -5.43 -5.22 17.52
CA ARG A 210 -4.40 -4.25 17.90
C ARG A 210 -4.16 -3.27 16.78
N LEU A 211 -3.96 -1.99 17.15
CA LEU A 211 -3.49 -0.95 16.24
C LEU A 211 -2.10 -0.51 16.69
N ARG A 212 -1.13 -0.52 15.78
CA ARG A 212 0.25 -0.11 16.03
C ARG A 212 0.54 1.19 15.28
N MET A 213 0.69 2.28 16.01
CA MET A 213 1.06 3.58 15.49
C MET A 213 2.57 3.61 15.24
N LEU A 214 2.97 3.71 13.99
CA LEU A 214 4.36 3.89 13.60
C LEU A 214 4.70 5.38 13.57
N TYR A 215 5.73 5.77 14.31
CA TYR A 215 6.18 7.16 14.36
C TYR A 215 7.71 7.25 14.30
N ARG A 216 8.21 8.35 13.77
CA ARG A 216 9.62 8.67 13.84
C ARG A 216 9.88 9.54 15.08
N PRO A 217 10.83 9.16 15.97
CA PRO A 217 11.23 9.99 17.09
C PRO A 217 11.72 11.36 16.63
N LEU A 218 11.34 12.41 17.36
CA LEU A 218 11.83 13.77 17.15
C LEU A 218 12.67 14.20 18.37
N ALA A 219 13.41 15.30 18.25
CA ALA A 219 14.32 15.76 19.31
C ALA A 219 13.59 16.13 20.63
N GLY A 220 12.30 16.50 20.55
CA GLY A 220 11.48 16.85 21.70
C GLY A 220 10.60 15.70 22.16
N GLU A 221 10.26 15.70 23.44
CA GLU A 221 9.22 14.83 23.99
C GLU A 221 7.84 15.22 23.45
N ALA A 222 6.97 14.23 23.26
CA ALA A 222 5.59 14.47 22.89
C ALA A 222 4.64 13.61 23.73
N GLU A 223 3.46 14.17 24.01
CA GLU A 223 2.37 13.48 24.71
C GLU A 223 1.13 13.45 23.82
N ILE A 224 0.51 12.28 23.74
CA ILE A 224 -0.77 12.09 23.07
C ILE A 224 -1.81 11.55 24.05
N ALA A 225 -3.05 11.98 23.90
CA ALA A 225 -4.20 11.41 24.58
C ALA A 225 -4.96 10.49 23.61
N VAL A 226 -5.29 9.29 24.05
CA VAL A 226 -5.95 8.27 23.21
C VAL A 226 -7.20 7.75 23.91
N SER A 227 -8.35 7.81 23.23
CA SER A 227 -9.59 7.15 23.63
C SER A 227 -9.87 5.97 22.70
N ILE A 228 -10.07 4.79 23.27
CA ILE A 228 -10.38 3.55 22.58
C ILE A 228 -11.85 3.22 22.84
N ASN A 229 -12.60 2.85 21.78
CA ASN A 229 -14.00 2.43 21.86
C ASN A 229 -14.93 3.42 22.58
N GLY A 230 -14.55 4.71 22.59
CA GLY A 230 -15.31 5.76 23.32
C GLY A 230 -15.08 5.76 24.82
N GLY A 231 -14.12 4.99 25.34
CA GLY A 231 -13.67 5.01 26.72
C GLY A 231 -12.96 6.31 27.12
N GLU A 232 -12.50 6.39 28.35
CA GLU A 232 -11.73 7.52 28.87
C GLU A 232 -10.40 7.67 28.12
N GLU A 233 -9.92 8.93 28.00
CA GLU A 233 -8.61 9.19 27.39
C GLU A 233 -7.48 8.70 28.31
N GLY A 234 -6.58 7.88 27.77
CA GLY A 234 -5.30 7.54 28.37
C GLY A 234 -4.17 8.38 27.79
N SER A 235 -3.18 8.76 28.60
CA SER A 235 -1.99 9.48 28.16
C SER A 235 -0.88 8.52 27.75
N TYR A 236 -0.23 8.81 26.62
CA TYR A 236 0.91 8.08 26.09
C TYR A 236 2.04 9.06 25.76
N TYR A 237 3.25 8.70 26.14
CA TYR A 237 4.44 9.49 25.87
C TYR A 237 5.24 8.89 24.72
N LEU A 238 5.59 9.72 23.74
CA LEU A 238 6.44 9.34 22.64
C LEU A 238 7.89 9.63 23.03
N GLU A 239 8.73 8.62 22.87
CA GLU A 239 10.14 8.74 23.18
C GLU A 239 10.82 9.74 22.21
N PRO A 240 11.64 10.67 22.74
CA PRO A 240 12.43 11.54 21.88
C PRO A 240 13.52 10.76 21.15
N SER A 241 14.06 11.35 20.08
CA SER A 241 15.25 10.84 19.41
C SER A 241 16.46 10.93 20.34
N SER A 242 17.34 9.94 20.27
CA SER A 242 18.62 9.95 20.97
C SER A 242 19.77 10.03 19.96
N GLU A 243 20.92 10.57 20.36
CA GLU A 243 22.10 10.71 19.49
C GLU A 243 22.57 9.39 18.82
N HIS A 244 22.05 8.25 19.28
CA HIS A 244 22.43 6.91 18.79
C HIS A 244 21.32 6.17 18.05
N ASP A 245 20.10 6.73 17.96
CA ASP A 245 18.87 6.01 17.56
C ASP A 245 18.01 6.80 16.56
N ASP A 246 18.58 7.83 15.93
CA ASP A 246 17.83 8.84 15.16
C ASP A 246 17.11 8.31 13.92
N ALA A 247 17.50 7.14 13.42
CA ALA A 247 16.99 6.60 12.16
C ALA A 247 15.99 5.44 12.31
N VAL A 248 15.66 5.01 13.53
CA VAL A 248 14.79 3.84 13.73
C VAL A 248 13.36 4.30 14.05
N PRO A 249 12.35 3.94 13.25
CA PRO A 249 10.96 4.19 13.59
C PRO A 249 10.55 3.39 14.83
N LYS A 250 9.66 3.96 15.65
CA LYS A 250 9.13 3.33 16.86
C LYS A 250 7.65 3.02 16.70
N GLU A 251 7.18 2.01 17.43
CA GLU A 251 5.78 1.62 17.46
C GLU A 251 5.15 1.91 18.84
N LEU A 252 3.95 2.46 18.82
CA LEU A 252 3.08 2.58 20.01
C LEU A 252 1.85 1.71 19.78
N TYR A 253 1.54 0.88 20.77
CA TYR A 253 0.49 -0.15 20.69
C TYR A 253 -0.80 0.31 21.38
N PHE A 254 -1.93 0.13 20.68
CA PHE A 254 -3.26 0.37 21.23
C PHE A 254 -4.04 -0.94 21.29
N GLU A 255 -4.42 -1.32 22.50
CA GLU A 255 -5.19 -2.53 22.84
C GLU A 255 -6.14 -2.19 24.00
N ASP A 256 -7.27 -2.85 24.11
CA ASP A 256 -8.28 -2.58 25.17
C ASP A 256 -8.84 -3.90 25.78
N GLY A 257 -8.21 -5.03 25.57
CA GLY A 257 -8.74 -6.34 25.97
C GLY A 257 -9.96 -6.81 25.16
N ASP A 258 -10.64 -5.88 24.48
CA ASP A 258 -11.73 -6.11 23.52
C ASP A 258 -11.25 -5.72 22.11
N LEU A 259 -12.06 -6.04 21.07
CA LEU A 259 -11.77 -5.62 19.71
C LEU A 259 -11.90 -4.11 19.53
N LEU A 260 -10.98 -3.54 18.76
CA LEU A 260 -10.97 -2.10 18.48
C LEU A 260 -12.03 -1.75 17.44
N SER A 261 -12.96 -0.90 17.82
CA SER A 261 -13.95 -0.30 16.92
C SER A 261 -13.54 1.11 16.51
N THR A 262 -13.17 1.94 17.49
CA THR A 262 -12.74 3.32 17.24
C THR A 262 -11.50 3.65 18.06
N VAL A 263 -10.58 4.40 17.46
CA VAL A 263 -9.40 4.96 18.13
C VAL A 263 -9.36 6.45 17.84
N LYS A 264 -9.34 7.28 18.89
CA LYS A 264 -9.26 8.73 18.80
C LYS A 264 -7.96 9.19 19.43
N ILE A 265 -7.10 9.80 18.64
CA ILE A 265 -5.80 10.31 19.04
C ILE A 265 -5.86 11.85 19.03
N ARG A 266 -5.36 12.49 20.05
CA ARG A 266 -5.20 13.93 20.18
C ARG A 266 -3.80 14.24 20.68
N ILE A 267 -3.12 15.19 20.06
CA ILE A 267 -1.81 15.65 20.52
C ILE A 267 -2.03 16.57 21.72
N VAL A 268 -1.40 16.26 22.86
CA VAL A 268 -1.46 17.05 24.10
C VAL A 268 -0.32 18.07 24.12
N SER A 269 0.90 17.62 23.81
CA SER A 269 2.09 18.47 23.76
C SER A 269 3.14 17.91 22.81
N GLY A 270 4.04 18.77 22.36
CA GLY A 270 5.12 18.42 21.44
C GLY A 270 4.68 18.16 20.01
N GLU A 271 5.61 17.70 19.19
CA GLU A 271 5.38 17.35 17.79
C GLU A 271 5.40 15.83 17.59
N VAL A 272 4.55 15.32 16.71
CA VAL A 272 4.46 13.92 16.33
C VAL A 272 4.74 13.78 14.84
N ALA A 273 5.67 12.90 14.47
CA ALA A 273 5.96 12.49 13.10
C ALA A 273 5.35 11.11 12.84
N LEU A 274 4.09 11.08 12.41
CA LEU A 274 3.33 9.87 12.16
C LEU A 274 3.68 9.29 10.78
N GLN A 275 4.05 8.01 10.74
CA GLN A 275 4.39 7.29 9.51
C GLN A 275 3.31 6.28 9.06
N GLY A 276 2.25 6.10 9.86
CA GLY A 276 1.11 5.25 9.56
C GLY A 276 0.75 4.32 10.70
N PHE A 277 -0.12 3.35 10.40
CA PHE A 277 -0.54 2.36 11.39
C PHE A 277 -0.52 0.97 10.79
N PHE A 278 0.04 0.01 11.53
CA PHE A 278 -0.20 -1.40 11.26
C PHE A 278 -1.42 -1.90 12.03
N VAL A 279 -2.16 -2.79 11.41
CA VAL A 279 -3.41 -3.35 11.92
C VAL A 279 -3.25 -4.85 12.09
N ASP A 280 -3.39 -5.33 13.32
CA ASP A 280 -3.46 -6.77 13.61
C ASP A 280 -4.93 -7.15 13.78
N LYS A 281 -5.41 -8.12 12.99
CA LYS A 281 -6.79 -8.59 13.05
C LYS A 281 -6.92 -9.87 13.88
N VAL A 282 -8.14 -10.16 14.35
CA VAL A 282 -8.45 -11.39 15.10
C VAL A 282 -8.17 -12.64 14.26
N THR A 283 -8.61 -12.61 13.02
CA THR A 283 -8.32 -13.67 12.06
C THR A 283 -7.17 -13.20 11.18
N GLU A 284 -6.07 -13.94 11.21
CA GLU A 284 -4.97 -13.69 10.34
C GLU A 284 -5.35 -14.08 8.90
N PRO A 285 -5.36 -13.14 7.95
CA PRO A 285 -5.77 -13.44 6.59
C PRO A 285 -4.73 -14.35 5.91
N SER A 286 -5.17 -15.18 4.97
CA SER A 286 -4.25 -15.97 4.17
C SER A 286 -3.38 -15.12 3.26
N LEU A 287 -3.86 -13.92 2.90
CA LEU A 287 -3.16 -12.96 2.04
C LEU A 287 -3.40 -11.53 2.50
N VAL A 288 -2.33 -10.81 2.75
CA VAL A 288 -2.34 -9.35 2.97
C VAL A 288 -2.07 -8.65 1.63
N VAL A 289 -2.86 -7.63 1.31
CA VAL A 289 -2.66 -6.78 0.14
C VAL A 289 -2.70 -5.32 0.58
N ASP A 290 -1.53 -4.70 0.72
CA ASP A 290 -1.44 -3.30 1.10
C ASP A 290 -1.28 -2.41 -0.14
N VAL A 291 -2.16 -1.40 -0.26
CA VAL A 291 -2.23 -0.50 -1.41
C VAL A 291 -1.81 0.90 -0.98
N LEU A 292 -0.67 1.35 -1.48
CA LEU A 292 0.08 2.52 -1.01
C LEU A 292 0.27 3.55 -2.14
N GLY A 293 -0.84 4.02 -2.70
CA GLY A 293 -0.84 5.02 -3.77
C GLY A 293 -0.89 6.46 -3.24
N ILE A 294 -0.12 7.37 -3.85
CA ILE A 294 -0.15 8.81 -3.55
C ILE A 294 -0.38 9.59 -4.84
N PRO A 295 -1.46 10.39 -4.95
CA PRO A 295 -1.65 11.22 -6.14
C PRO A 295 -0.47 12.18 -6.40
N GLY A 296 0.08 12.10 -7.60
CA GLY A 296 1.24 12.89 -8.01
C GLY A 296 2.60 12.26 -7.67
N ALA A 297 2.63 11.08 -7.06
CA ALA A 297 3.87 10.38 -6.74
C ALA A 297 4.67 10.01 -8.01
N THR A 298 5.97 9.94 -7.82
CA THR A 298 6.96 9.46 -8.79
C THR A 298 7.83 8.39 -8.14
N VAL A 299 8.54 7.61 -8.93
CA VAL A 299 9.48 6.60 -8.44
C VAL A 299 10.60 7.21 -7.57
N ASN A 300 10.80 8.56 -7.65
CA ASN A 300 11.73 9.27 -6.78
C ASN A 300 11.48 9.02 -5.30
N GLY A 301 10.24 8.76 -4.89
CA GLY A 301 9.94 8.41 -3.50
C GLY A 301 10.79 7.26 -2.98
N TRP A 302 10.92 6.19 -3.75
CA TRP A 302 11.80 5.07 -3.45
C TRP A 302 13.28 5.40 -3.61
N ALA A 303 13.64 6.24 -4.59
CA ALA A 303 15.03 6.62 -4.85
C ALA A 303 15.68 7.45 -3.73
N VAL A 304 14.88 8.17 -2.94
CA VAL A 304 15.34 9.04 -1.85
C VAL A 304 14.93 8.54 -0.45
N ALA A 305 14.13 7.50 -0.34
CA ALA A 305 13.82 6.89 0.95
C ALA A 305 15.06 6.23 1.54
N ASP A 306 15.34 6.48 2.83
CA ASP A 306 16.40 5.77 3.54
C ASP A 306 16.02 4.28 3.68
N PRO A 307 16.77 3.36 3.07
CA PRO A 307 16.47 1.95 3.11
C PRO A 307 16.69 1.33 4.50
N GLN A 308 17.52 1.91 5.37
CA GLN A 308 17.72 1.40 6.74
C GLN A 308 16.50 1.70 7.59
N HIS A 309 15.98 2.93 7.51
CA HIS A 309 14.75 3.34 8.18
C HIS A 309 13.56 2.50 7.75
N LEU A 310 13.37 2.31 6.43
CA LEU A 310 12.31 1.45 5.90
C LEU A 310 12.46 -0.01 6.31
N SER A 311 13.69 -0.57 6.29
CA SER A 311 13.93 -1.95 6.71
C SER A 311 13.55 -2.16 8.18
N ALA A 312 13.84 -1.20 9.04
CA ALA A 312 13.43 -1.23 10.44
C ALA A 312 11.90 -1.21 10.60
N ALA A 313 11.19 -0.37 9.82
CA ALA A 313 9.74 -0.31 9.82
C ALA A 313 9.07 -1.63 9.38
N PHE A 314 9.74 -2.39 8.50
CA PHE A 314 9.22 -3.64 7.95
C PHE A 314 9.84 -4.91 8.57
N LEU A 315 10.63 -4.80 9.64
CA LEU A 315 11.42 -5.91 10.18
C LEU A 315 10.59 -7.18 10.42
N GLU A 316 9.39 -7.03 10.96
CA GLU A 316 8.47 -8.13 11.25
C GLU A 316 7.43 -8.40 10.14
N ARG A 317 7.43 -7.59 9.05
CA ARG A 317 6.37 -7.59 8.03
C ARG A 317 6.93 -7.49 6.63
N GLN A 318 7.80 -8.43 6.29
CA GLN A 318 8.34 -8.51 4.93
C GLN A 318 7.25 -8.87 3.94
N TYR A 319 7.30 -8.27 2.75
CA TYR A 319 6.42 -8.64 1.65
C TYR A 319 7.05 -9.74 0.79
N ASP A 320 6.22 -10.69 0.37
CA ASP A 320 6.60 -11.75 -0.59
C ASP A 320 6.63 -11.22 -2.01
N ALA A 321 5.82 -10.20 -2.30
CA ALA A 321 5.80 -9.54 -3.60
C ALA A 321 5.60 -8.03 -3.45
N VAL A 322 6.23 -7.29 -4.35
CA VAL A 322 6.18 -5.83 -4.44
C VAL A 322 5.81 -5.43 -5.86
N ILE A 323 4.80 -4.60 -6.00
CA ILE A 323 4.41 -3.96 -7.25
C ILE A 323 4.73 -2.46 -7.14
N LEU A 324 5.46 -1.92 -8.12
CA LEU A 324 5.76 -0.50 -8.23
C LEU A 324 5.11 0.05 -9.51
N GLU A 325 4.08 0.90 -9.36
CA GLU A 325 3.36 1.54 -10.46
C GLU A 325 3.71 3.03 -10.51
N PHE A 326 4.52 3.44 -11.47
CA PHE A 326 4.95 4.81 -11.66
C PHE A 326 5.21 5.12 -13.14
N GLY A 327 5.27 6.42 -13.48
CA GLY A 327 5.64 6.88 -14.82
C GLY A 327 4.73 7.98 -15.36
N THR A 328 3.47 8.04 -14.92
CA THR A 328 2.52 9.05 -15.39
C THR A 328 2.94 10.47 -15.03
N ASN A 329 3.50 10.66 -13.84
CA ASN A 329 3.91 11.97 -13.34
C ASN A 329 5.31 12.37 -13.84
N GLU A 330 6.18 11.42 -14.08
CA GLU A 330 7.50 11.61 -14.69
C GLU A 330 7.41 12.12 -16.14
N ALA A 331 6.34 11.75 -16.83
CA ALA A 331 6.08 12.19 -18.20
C ALA A 331 5.68 13.67 -18.33
N VAL A 332 5.46 14.37 -17.22
CA VAL A 332 5.04 15.78 -17.22
C VAL A 332 6.25 16.71 -17.41
N GLY A 333 6.17 17.61 -18.39
CA GLY A 333 7.25 18.53 -18.73
C GLY A 333 8.21 17.96 -19.78
N ASP A 334 9.50 18.30 -19.63
CA ASP A 334 10.56 17.78 -20.50
C ASP A 334 11.10 16.47 -19.89
N PHE A 335 10.69 15.36 -20.48
CA PHE A 335 11.13 14.04 -20.04
C PHE A 335 12.57 13.78 -20.46
N ASP A 336 13.38 13.41 -19.47
CA ASP A 336 14.79 13.01 -19.66
C ASP A 336 14.92 11.51 -19.34
N ALA A 337 15.17 10.72 -20.37
CA ALA A 337 15.23 9.26 -20.29
C ALA A 337 16.41 8.76 -19.44
N GLU A 338 17.58 9.39 -19.53
CA GLU A 338 18.78 8.98 -18.78
C GLU A 338 18.60 9.27 -17.29
N ARG A 339 18.08 10.47 -16.98
CA ARG A 339 17.75 10.84 -15.60
C ARG A 339 16.69 9.93 -15.00
N TYR A 340 15.66 9.55 -15.77
CA TYR A 340 14.63 8.62 -15.31
C TYR A 340 15.23 7.25 -15.03
N ALA A 341 16.04 6.71 -15.95
CA ALA A 341 16.69 5.41 -15.77
C ALA A 341 17.58 5.40 -14.51
N ALA A 342 18.39 6.43 -14.28
CA ALA A 342 19.22 6.54 -13.10
C ALA A 342 18.42 6.69 -11.80
N MET A 343 17.25 7.32 -11.85
CA MET A 343 16.34 7.43 -10.70
C MET A 343 15.67 6.08 -10.39
N LEU A 344 15.22 5.37 -11.43
CA LEU A 344 14.63 4.03 -11.30
C LEU A 344 15.66 3.03 -10.75
N ASP A 345 16.89 3.06 -11.23
CA ASP A 345 17.99 2.23 -10.73
C ASP A 345 18.17 2.39 -9.21
N ARG A 346 18.27 3.64 -8.72
CA ARG A 346 18.36 3.92 -7.28
C ARG A 346 17.14 3.45 -6.51
N ALA A 347 15.94 3.65 -7.06
CA ALA A 347 14.71 3.23 -6.43
C ALA A 347 14.66 1.71 -6.25
N LEU A 348 15.03 0.95 -7.28
CA LEU A 348 15.08 -0.51 -7.24
C LEU A 348 16.19 -1.03 -6.33
N MET A 349 17.35 -0.36 -6.30
CA MET A 349 18.41 -0.69 -5.36
C MET A 349 17.93 -0.53 -3.90
N ASN A 350 17.24 0.57 -3.57
CA ASN A 350 16.69 0.78 -2.22
C ASN A 350 15.58 -0.22 -1.91
N MET A 351 14.67 -0.46 -2.84
CA MET A 351 13.62 -1.48 -2.68
C MET A 351 14.22 -2.87 -2.40
N ARG A 352 15.27 -3.27 -3.11
CA ARG A 352 15.95 -4.56 -2.90
C ARG A 352 16.70 -4.64 -1.56
N ARG A 353 17.17 -3.50 -1.02
CA ARG A 353 17.73 -3.45 0.35
C ARG A 353 16.65 -3.70 1.40
N VAL A 354 15.44 -3.16 1.19
CA VAL A 354 14.31 -3.32 2.12
C VAL A 354 13.68 -4.72 1.98
N PHE A 355 13.50 -5.20 0.75
CA PHE A 355 12.84 -6.47 0.41
C PHE A 355 13.71 -7.33 -0.50
N PRO A 356 14.80 -7.92 0.01
CA PRO A 356 15.76 -8.66 -0.82
C PRO A 356 15.15 -9.87 -1.53
N GLU A 357 14.21 -10.55 -0.89
CA GLU A 357 13.62 -11.80 -1.35
C GLU A 357 12.26 -11.62 -2.05
N ALA A 358 11.72 -10.40 -2.08
CA ALA A 358 10.41 -10.18 -2.66
C ALA A 358 10.41 -10.38 -4.18
N ALA A 359 9.37 -11.03 -4.71
CA ALA A 359 9.08 -10.93 -6.13
C ALA A 359 8.79 -9.47 -6.49
N CYS A 360 9.34 -8.99 -7.61
CA CYS A 360 9.24 -7.59 -8.00
C CYS A 360 8.56 -7.45 -9.36
N VAL A 361 7.53 -6.60 -9.42
CA VAL A 361 6.80 -6.28 -10.64
C VAL A 361 6.79 -4.76 -10.83
N LEU A 362 7.30 -4.29 -11.95
CA LEU A 362 7.14 -2.91 -12.40
C LEU A 362 5.89 -2.81 -13.26
N VAL A 363 4.99 -1.92 -12.90
CA VAL A 363 3.80 -1.60 -13.69
C VAL A 363 4.02 -0.22 -14.29
N GLY A 364 4.23 -0.18 -15.58
CA GLY A 364 4.45 1.08 -16.28
C GLY A 364 3.18 1.92 -16.40
N PRO A 365 3.30 3.19 -16.79
CA PRO A 365 2.16 4.08 -16.88
C PRO A 365 1.14 3.60 -17.91
N PRO A 366 -0.18 3.73 -17.64
CA PRO A 366 -1.22 3.48 -18.62
C PRO A 366 -1.12 4.47 -19.79
N ASP A 367 -1.83 4.20 -20.89
CA ASP A 367 -1.92 5.20 -21.95
C ASP A 367 -2.63 6.47 -21.49
N ARG A 368 -2.22 7.60 -22.04
CA ARG A 368 -2.69 8.93 -21.67
C ARG A 368 -2.93 9.79 -22.90
N GLY A 369 -4.08 10.44 -22.97
CA GLY A 369 -4.39 11.38 -24.03
C GLY A 369 -4.12 12.86 -23.64
N VAL A 370 -4.46 13.75 -24.55
CA VAL A 370 -4.41 15.19 -24.38
C VAL A 370 -5.80 15.78 -24.60
N VAL A 371 -6.32 16.48 -23.58
CA VAL A 371 -7.55 17.24 -23.72
C VAL A 371 -7.24 18.56 -24.39
N MET A 372 -7.67 18.70 -25.63
CA MET A 372 -7.46 19.92 -26.42
C MET A 372 -8.67 20.85 -26.27
N ARG A 373 -8.44 22.00 -25.64
CA ARG A 373 -9.46 23.05 -25.56
C ARG A 373 -9.53 23.81 -26.88
N ARG A 374 -10.64 23.71 -27.59
CA ARG A 374 -10.85 24.44 -28.83
C ARG A 374 -11.06 25.93 -28.57
N LYS A 375 -10.21 26.79 -29.14
CA LYS A 375 -10.50 28.23 -29.15
C LYS A 375 -11.74 28.49 -30.01
N ARG A 376 -12.73 29.23 -29.49
CA ARG A 376 -13.95 29.59 -30.19
C ARG A 376 -13.64 30.19 -31.54
N GLY A 377 -14.10 29.56 -32.63
CA GLY A 377 -13.80 30.00 -34.00
C GLY A 377 -12.58 29.38 -34.70
N SER A 378 -11.75 28.59 -33.99
CA SER A 378 -10.65 27.86 -34.63
C SER A 378 -11.17 26.62 -35.34
N ARG A 379 -10.76 26.45 -36.63
CA ARG A 379 -11.00 25.22 -37.42
C ARG A 379 -9.78 24.27 -37.39
N GLN A 380 -8.71 24.65 -36.69
CA GLN A 380 -7.48 23.84 -36.68
C GLN A 380 -7.65 22.63 -35.77
N LEU A 381 -7.52 21.44 -36.34
CA LEU A 381 -7.45 20.17 -35.61
C LEU A 381 -6.05 19.99 -35.02
N PRO A 382 -5.93 19.33 -33.86
CA PRO A 382 -4.63 18.98 -33.33
C PRO A 382 -3.89 18.03 -34.28
N SER A 383 -2.56 18.18 -34.37
CA SER A 383 -1.74 17.24 -35.13
C SER A 383 -1.63 15.89 -34.39
N VAL A 384 -1.34 14.82 -35.12
CA VAL A 384 -1.08 13.48 -34.53
C VAL A 384 0.04 13.56 -33.50
N ASP A 385 1.10 14.34 -33.76
CA ASP A 385 2.20 14.53 -32.81
C ASP A 385 1.77 15.20 -31.50
N GLN A 386 0.85 16.15 -31.58
CA GLN A 386 0.28 16.77 -30.37
C GLN A 386 -0.55 15.78 -29.57
N LEU A 387 -1.34 14.93 -30.23
CA LEU A 387 -2.17 13.93 -29.59
C LEU A 387 -1.33 12.79 -28.97
N LEU A 388 -0.26 12.40 -29.62
CA LEU A 388 0.62 11.30 -29.20
C LEU A 388 1.84 11.78 -28.38
N ARG A 389 1.90 13.02 -27.94
CA ARG A 389 3.02 13.55 -27.16
C ARG A 389 3.28 12.73 -25.88
N TYR A 390 2.28 12.55 -25.05
CA TYR A 390 2.41 11.77 -23.81
C TYR A 390 2.43 10.25 -24.06
N PRO A 391 1.60 9.68 -24.97
CA PRO A 391 1.70 8.28 -25.31
C PRO A 391 3.11 7.82 -25.68
N ARG A 392 3.87 8.60 -26.45
CA ARG A 392 5.26 8.28 -26.81
C ARG A 392 6.22 8.33 -25.61
N VAL A 393 6.00 9.26 -24.69
CA VAL A 393 6.80 9.32 -23.45
C VAL A 393 6.50 8.13 -22.55
N HIS A 394 5.22 7.76 -22.40
CA HIS A 394 4.82 6.57 -21.62
C HIS A 394 5.41 5.30 -22.23
N GLN A 395 5.38 5.15 -23.54
CA GLN A 395 6.04 4.04 -24.23
C GLN A 395 7.53 3.97 -23.87
N ARG A 396 8.26 5.11 -23.93
CA ARG A 396 9.68 5.13 -23.58
C ARG A 396 9.92 4.81 -22.10
N ILE A 397 9.04 5.24 -21.20
CA ILE A 397 9.10 4.90 -19.76
C ILE A 397 8.92 3.39 -19.58
N ASN A 398 7.94 2.76 -20.25
CA ASN A 398 7.71 1.32 -20.18
C ASN A 398 8.94 0.53 -20.67
N GLU A 399 9.58 0.96 -21.79
CA GLU A 399 10.82 0.37 -22.28
C GLU A 399 11.96 0.45 -21.25
N ILE A 400 12.18 1.63 -20.64
CA ILE A 400 13.21 1.82 -19.61
C ILE A 400 12.92 0.96 -18.37
N GLN A 401 11.65 0.85 -17.96
CA GLN A 401 11.28 -0.01 -16.84
C GLN A 401 11.59 -1.48 -17.12
N ALA A 402 11.34 -1.95 -18.32
CA ALA A 402 11.71 -3.32 -18.72
C ALA A 402 13.24 -3.51 -18.73
N GLU A 403 13.98 -2.57 -19.31
CA GLU A 403 15.45 -2.62 -19.39
C GLU A 403 16.11 -2.60 -18.01
N VAL A 404 15.77 -1.59 -17.18
CA VAL A 404 16.37 -1.42 -15.84
C VAL A 404 15.84 -2.48 -14.87
N GLY A 405 14.54 -2.78 -14.91
CA GLY A 405 13.92 -3.78 -14.05
C GLY A 405 14.55 -5.15 -14.16
N ALA A 406 14.90 -5.57 -15.38
CA ALA A 406 15.56 -6.85 -15.63
C ALA A 406 16.90 -6.99 -14.86
N THR A 407 17.66 -5.91 -14.68
CA THR A 407 18.94 -5.94 -13.94
C THR A 407 18.75 -6.19 -12.43
N PHE A 408 17.55 -5.94 -11.90
CA PHE A 408 17.17 -6.19 -10.51
C PHE A 408 16.29 -7.44 -10.32
N GLY A 409 16.08 -8.23 -11.38
CA GLY A 409 15.19 -9.39 -11.35
C GLY A 409 13.73 -8.99 -11.16
N CYS A 410 13.32 -7.81 -11.63
CA CYS A 410 11.93 -7.37 -11.68
C CYS A 410 11.31 -7.70 -13.04
N SER A 411 10.10 -8.24 -13.02
CA SER A 411 9.28 -8.31 -14.23
C SER A 411 8.67 -6.94 -14.52
N ALA A 412 8.46 -6.61 -15.79
CA ALA A 412 7.81 -5.37 -16.20
C ALA A 412 6.51 -5.68 -16.95
N TRP A 413 5.43 -5.00 -16.57
CA TRP A 413 4.16 -5.05 -17.28
C TRP A 413 3.88 -3.70 -17.93
N ASP A 414 3.83 -3.71 -19.26
CA ASP A 414 3.49 -2.53 -20.04
C ASP A 414 1.96 -2.34 -20.05
N TRP A 415 1.50 -1.47 -19.14
CA TRP A 415 0.07 -1.15 -19.01
C TRP A 415 -0.45 -0.46 -20.25
N GLN A 416 0.35 0.41 -20.88
CA GLN A 416 -0.04 1.09 -22.12
C GLN A 416 -0.33 0.08 -23.24
N GLN A 417 0.54 -0.93 -23.41
CA GLN A 417 0.32 -1.99 -24.39
C GLN A 417 -0.89 -2.87 -24.02
N ALA A 418 -1.10 -3.16 -22.74
CA ALA A 418 -2.27 -3.91 -22.29
C ALA A 418 -3.60 -3.16 -22.55
N MET A 419 -3.56 -1.83 -22.66
CA MET A 419 -4.70 -1.02 -23.09
C MET A 419 -4.93 -1.03 -24.60
N GLY A 420 -3.92 -1.39 -25.40
CA GLY A 420 -3.94 -1.37 -26.87
C GLY A 420 -2.87 -0.47 -27.50
N GLY A 421 -1.89 -0.01 -26.72
CA GLY A 421 -0.78 0.80 -27.16
C GLY A 421 -1.04 2.31 -27.20
N PRO A 422 -0.10 3.08 -27.78
CA PRO A 422 -0.20 4.53 -27.86
C PRO A 422 -1.48 5.01 -28.54
N GLY A 423 -2.27 5.85 -27.85
CA GLY A 423 -3.55 6.37 -28.30
C GLY A 423 -4.76 5.57 -27.80
N ALA A 424 -4.56 4.46 -27.08
CA ALA A 424 -5.64 3.68 -26.50
C ALA A 424 -6.54 4.47 -25.53
N ALA A 425 -6.01 5.49 -24.86
CA ALA A 425 -6.79 6.38 -23.98
C ALA A 425 -7.99 7.00 -24.71
N TYR A 426 -7.82 7.40 -25.95
CA TYR A 426 -8.92 7.94 -26.76
C TYR A 426 -9.97 6.90 -27.12
N ALA A 427 -9.58 5.65 -27.38
CA ALA A 427 -10.49 4.55 -27.63
C ALA A 427 -11.27 4.17 -26.35
N TRP A 428 -10.57 4.08 -25.22
CA TRP A 428 -11.17 3.74 -23.94
C TRP A 428 -12.13 4.82 -23.42
N SER A 429 -11.95 6.09 -23.80
CA SER A 429 -12.87 7.17 -23.45
C SER A 429 -14.20 7.12 -24.22
N ARG A 430 -14.26 6.40 -25.34
CA ARG A 430 -15.41 6.34 -26.27
C ARG A 430 -16.18 5.03 -26.23
N THR A 431 -15.82 4.10 -25.37
CA THR A 431 -16.60 2.88 -25.18
C THR A 431 -18.00 3.21 -24.64
N SER A 432 -19.00 2.37 -24.90
CA SER A 432 -20.36 2.55 -24.39
C SER A 432 -20.44 2.69 -22.86
N SER A 433 -19.49 2.07 -22.16
CA SER A 433 -19.19 2.29 -20.75
C SER A 433 -17.75 2.77 -20.67
N PRO A 434 -17.51 4.10 -20.60
CA PRO A 434 -16.15 4.63 -20.68
C PRO A 434 -15.19 4.01 -19.64
N LEU A 435 -14.04 3.57 -20.12
CA LEU A 435 -12.97 3.00 -19.30
C LEU A 435 -11.94 4.07 -18.90
N MET A 436 -11.86 5.15 -19.67
CA MET A 436 -11.01 6.31 -19.43
C MET A 436 -11.86 7.51 -18.99
N GLY A 437 -11.39 8.29 -18.02
CA GLY A 437 -12.03 9.53 -17.58
C GLY A 437 -11.94 10.65 -18.62
N GLY A 438 -12.77 11.68 -18.47
CA GLY A 438 -12.81 12.82 -19.42
C GLY A 438 -11.53 13.67 -19.41
N ASP A 439 -10.65 13.52 -18.44
CA ASP A 439 -9.33 14.15 -18.40
C ASP A 439 -8.29 13.43 -19.27
N LEU A 440 -8.64 12.25 -19.80
CA LEU A 440 -7.75 11.37 -20.59
C LEU A 440 -6.45 11.00 -19.89
N ILE A 441 -6.43 11.06 -18.56
CA ILE A 441 -5.31 10.68 -17.69
C ILE A 441 -5.75 9.53 -16.78
N HIS A 442 -6.82 9.76 -16.00
CA HIS A 442 -7.30 8.80 -15.03
C HIS A 442 -8.36 7.89 -15.63
N LEU A 443 -8.28 6.62 -15.30
CA LEU A 443 -9.28 5.65 -15.71
C LEU A 443 -10.54 5.82 -14.87
N THR A 444 -11.66 5.35 -15.39
CA THR A 444 -12.88 5.17 -14.60
C THR A 444 -12.69 3.96 -13.65
N PRO A 445 -13.53 3.79 -12.62
CA PRO A 445 -13.49 2.57 -11.81
C PRO A 445 -13.59 1.27 -12.63
N ALA A 446 -14.34 1.29 -13.74
CA ALA A 446 -14.43 0.16 -14.67
C ALA A 446 -13.11 -0.07 -15.43
N GLY A 447 -12.43 1.00 -15.83
CA GLY A 447 -11.11 0.93 -16.46
C GLY A 447 -10.05 0.38 -15.52
N TYR A 448 -10.01 0.84 -14.27
CA TYR A 448 -9.09 0.30 -13.26
C TYR A 448 -9.34 -1.18 -12.99
N ARG A 449 -10.61 -1.60 -12.84
CA ARG A 449 -10.93 -3.04 -12.66
C ARG A 449 -10.50 -3.88 -13.85
N ARG A 450 -10.73 -3.40 -15.08
CA ARG A 450 -10.27 -4.09 -16.29
C ARG A 450 -8.74 -4.22 -16.30
N SER A 451 -8.03 -3.15 -15.95
CA SER A 451 -6.56 -3.14 -15.90
C SER A 451 -6.01 -4.10 -14.85
N ALA A 452 -6.59 -4.11 -13.64
CA ALA A 452 -6.21 -5.07 -12.60
C ALA A 452 -6.44 -6.52 -13.05
N ALA A 453 -7.53 -6.81 -13.77
CA ALA A 453 -7.79 -8.12 -14.33
C ALA A 453 -6.79 -8.51 -15.42
N LEU A 454 -6.36 -7.55 -16.25
CA LEU A 454 -5.33 -7.79 -17.27
C LEU A 454 -3.97 -8.08 -16.61
N LEU A 455 -3.59 -7.32 -15.59
CA LEU A 455 -2.38 -7.59 -14.81
C LEU A 455 -2.45 -8.96 -14.12
N ALA A 456 -3.54 -9.26 -13.40
CA ALA A 456 -3.70 -10.53 -12.72
C ALA A 456 -3.62 -11.73 -13.67
N ARG A 457 -4.20 -11.60 -14.89
CA ARG A 457 -4.08 -12.62 -15.95
C ARG A 457 -2.65 -12.74 -16.45
N HIS A 458 -1.97 -11.62 -16.71
CA HIS A 458 -0.58 -11.59 -17.14
C HIS A 458 0.34 -12.26 -16.10
N LEU A 459 0.07 -12.04 -14.81
CA LEU A 459 0.81 -12.66 -13.72
C LEU A 459 0.34 -14.11 -13.41
N GLY A 460 -0.64 -14.64 -14.14
CA GLY A 460 -1.18 -15.97 -13.88
C GLY A 460 -1.95 -16.10 -12.56
N TRP A 461 -2.38 -14.97 -11.99
CA TRP A 461 -3.15 -14.91 -10.73
C TRP A 461 -4.66 -15.07 -10.93
N ALA A 462 -5.12 -14.88 -12.14
CA ALA A 462 -6.51 -15.09 -12.53
C ALA A 462 -6.59 -15.84 -13.87
N PRO A 463 -7.65 -16.66 -14.10
CA PRO A 463 -7.84 -17.38 -15.37
C PRO A 463 -8.10 -16.45 -16.54
#